data_47c051a3f43b327cdf936e835e497838
#
_entry.id   47c051a3f43b327cdf936e835e497838
#
_cell.length_a   1.000
_cell.length_b   1.000
_cell.length_c   1.000
_cell.angle_alpha   90.00
_cell.angle_beta   90.00
_cell.angle_gamma   90.00
#
_symmetry.space_group_name_H-M   'P 1'
#
loop_
_entity.id
_entity.type
_entity.pdbx_description
1 polymer ?
#
loop_
_entity_poly.entity_id
_entity_poly.type
_entity_poly.pdbx_seq_one_letter_code
_entity_poly.pdbx_strand_id
1 'polypeptide(L)'
;MDKLNDLKNDFLNEFSKIQDLEGPSYLYDPIKYFVKSPGKRLRPIIVLFLGELFKNSKEDSINGALGVELLHNFTLVHDDIMDEDDLRHNVATIHKKWDNAHAVLSGDGLGALGLSLIHI
;
A
#
# COMPACT_ATOMS: atom_id res chain seq x y z
N MET A 1 -0.82 -15.81 -17.92
CA MET A 1 -1.78 -15.70 -16.79
C MET A 1 -1.17 -16.18 -15.49
N ASP A 2 -0.58 -17.38 -15.50
CA ASP A 2 0.06 -17.91 -14.27
C ASP A 2 1.20 -17.03 -13.77
N LYS A 3 1.97 -16.45 -14.69
CA LYS A 3 3.06 -15.55 -14.34
C LYS A 3 2.57 -14.34 -13.57
N LEU A 4 1.48 -13.72 -14.02
CA LEU A 4 0.92 -12.55 -13.33
C LEU A 4 0.39 -12.92 -11.94
N ASN A 5 -0.23 -14.09 -11.81
CA ASN A 5 -0.68 -14.57 -10.51
C ASN A 5 0.48 -14.85 -9.57
N ASP A 6 1.57 -15.41 -10.07
CA ASP A 6 2.77 -15.66 -9.26
C ASP A 6 3.37 -14.34 -8.77
N LEU A 7 3.47 -13.35 -9.64
CA LEU A 7 3.97 -12.02 -9.25
C LEU A 7 3.05 -11.36 -8.22
N LYS A 8 1.74 -11.48 -8.41
CA LYS A 8 0.77 -10.95 -7.44
C LYS A 8 0.93 -11.62 -6.08
N ASN A 9 1.08 -12.95 -6.06
CA ASN A 9 1.26 -13.69 -4.82
C ASN A 9 2.56 -13.31 -4.11
N ASP A 10 3.66 -13.18 -4.85
CA ASP A 10 4.94 -12.72 -4.31
C ASP A 10 4.79 -11.34 -3.68
N PHE A 11 4.11 -10.43 -4.35
CA PHE A 11 3.85 -9.09 -3.84
C PHE A 11 3.01 -9.15 -2.56
N LEU A 12 1.89 -9.89 -2.57
CA LEU A 12 0.98 -9.97 -1.42
C LEU A 12 1.66 -10.58 -0.20
N ASN A 13 2.55 -11.56 -0.39
CA ASN A 13 3.31 -12.13 0.73
C ASN A 13 4.18 -11.07 1.42
N GLU A 14 4.85 -10.22 0.65
CA GLU A 14 5.66 -9.15 1.22
C GLU A 14 4.78 -8.02 1.80
N PHE A 15 3.70 -7.66 1.10
CA PHE A 15 2.80 -6.60 1.53
C PHE A 15 2.12 -6.94 2.86
N SER A 16 1.81 -8.22 3.08
CA SER A 16 1.19 -8.67 4.32
C SER A 16 2.08 -8.45 5.55
N LYS A 17 3.39 -8.35 5.37
CA LYS A 17 4.34 -8.10 6.46
C LYS A 17 4.15 -6.73 7.11
N ILE A 18 3.45 -5.81 6.44
CA ILE A 18 3.08 -4.53 7.03
C ILE A 18 2.23 -4.73 8.29
N GLN A 19 1.44 -5.82 8.35
CA GLN A 19 0.65 -6.13 9.53
C GLN A 19 1.50 -6.43 10.77
N ASP A 20 2.77 -6.76 10.59
CA ASP A 20 3.69 -7.08 11.68
C ASP A 20 4.47 -5.86 12.18
N LEU A 21 4.31 -4.70 11.54
CA LEU A 21 4.98 -3.47 11.98
C LEU A 21 4.47 -3.04 13.34
N GLU A 22 5.41 -2.65 14.20
CA GLU A 22 5.12 -2.16 15.54
C GLU A 22 5.32 -0.65 15.62
N GLY A 23 4.45 0.00 16.37
CA GLY A 23 4.52 1.44 16.57
C GLY A 23 3.24 1.97 17.20
N PRO A 24 3.11 3.30 17.33
CA PRO A 24 1.92 3.88 17.94
C PRO A 24 0.65 3.43 17.22
N SER A 25 -0.32 2.92 17.97
CA SER A 25 -1.57 2.43 17.39
C SER A 25 -2.34 3.53 16.64
N TYR A 26 -2.22 4.76 17.12
CA TYR A 26 -2.84 5.92 16.48
C TYR A 26 -2.45 6.02 15.00
N LEU A 27 -1.20 5.73 14.68
CA LEU A 27 -0.67 5.80 13.31
C LEU A 27 -0.84 4.47 12.58
N TYR A 28 -0.44 3.36 13.21
CA TYR A 28 -0.32 2.09 12.51
C TYR A 28 -1.64 1.33 12.36
N ASP A 29 -2.59 1.46 13.28
CA ASP A 29 -3.87 0.75 13.15
C ASP A 29 -4.63 1.17 11.89
N PRO A 30 -4.78 2.48 11.57
CA PRO A 30 -5.41 2.86 10.31
C PRO A 30 -4.61 2.42 9.08
N ILE A 31 -3.27 2.45 9.12
CA ILE A 31 -2.43 1.97 8.02
C ILE A 31 -2.68 0.49 7.78
N LYS A 32 -2.62 -0.32 8.82
CA LYS A 32 -2.86 -1.77 8.71
C LYS A 32 -4.27 -2.08 8.20
N TYR A 33 -5.23 -1.32 8.66
CA TYR A 33 -6.61 -1.45 8.19
C TYR A 33 -6.70 -1.18 6.69
N PHE A 34 -6.09 -0.10 6.21
CA PHE A 34 -6.18 0.27 4.81
C PHE A 34 -5.49 -0.72 3.89
N VAL A 35 -4.29 -1.19 4.25
CA VAL A 35 -3.52 -2.11 3.40
C VAL A 35 -4.16 -3.49 3.30
N LYS A 36 -5.08 -3.84 4.19
CA LYS A 36 -5.88 -5.07 4.05
C LYS A 36 -6.95 -4.98 2.97
N SER A 37 -7.28 -3.77 2.53
CA SER A 37 -8.34 -3.58 1.54
C SER A 37 -8.02 -4.31 0.25
N PRO A 38 -9.02 -4.93 -0.39
CA PRO A 38 -8.79 -5.64 -1.65
C PRO A 38 -8.45 -4.66 -2.77
N GLY A 39 -7.77 -5.17 -3.79
CA GLY A 39 -7.44 -4.40 -4.98
C GLY A 39 -6.80 -5.27 -6.03
N LYS A 40 -6.72 -4.78 -7.25
CA LYS A 40 -6.14 -5.51 -8.38
C LYS A 40 -4.63 -5.59 -8.31
N ARG A 41 -3.99 -4.70 -7.57
CA ARG A 41 -2.53 -4.62 -7.41
C ARG A 41 -1.80 -4.50 -8.75
N LEU A 42 -2.39 -3.78 -9.68
CA LEU A 42 -1.85 -3.66 -11.04
C LEU A 42 -0.49 -2.96 -11.05
N ARG A 43 -0.35 -1.86 -10.29
CA ARG A 43 0.91 -1.09 -10.26
C ARG A 43 2.09 -1.91 -9.75
N PRO A 44 1.99 -2.59 -8.59
CA PRO A 44 3.11 -3.41 -8.13
C PRO A 44 3.41 -4.59 -9.06
N ILE A 45 2.39 -5.19 -9.68
CA ILE A 45 2.60 -6.28 -10.64
C ILE A 45 3.41 -5.79 -11.84
N ILE A 46 3.09 -4.60 -12.36
CA ILE A 46 3.85 -4.00 -13.47
C ILE A 46 5.31 -3.78 -13.07
N VAL A 47 5.55 -3.27 -11.86
CA VAL A 47 6.93 -3.07 -11.37
C VAL A 47 7.69 -4.39 -11.33
N LEU A 48 7.08 -5.44 -10.79
CA LEU A 48 7.72 -6.76 -10.71
C LEU A 48 7.96 -7.36 -12.09
N PHE A 49 7.01 -7.24 -12.98
CA PHE A 49 7.13 -7.75 -14.35
C PHE A 49 8.29 -7.07 -15.10
N LEU A 50 8.35 -5.74 -15.02
CA LEU A 50 9.44 -4.99 -15.65
C LEU A 50 10.78 -5.27 -14.98
N GLY A 51 10.79 -5.46 -13.67
CA GLY A 51 11.99 -5.84 -12.95
C GLY A 51 12.59 -7.15 -13.45
N GLU A 52 11.74 -8.15 -13.68
CA GLU A 52 12.18 -9.42 -14.28
C GLU A 52 12.67 -9.23 -15.71
N LEU A 53 11.93 -8.45 -16.51
CA LEU A 53 12.27 -8.21 -17.91
C LEU A 53 13.65 -7.57 -18.04
N PHE A 54 14.00 -6.64 -17.16
CA PHE A 54 15.29 -5.97 -17.15
C PHE A 54 16.33 -6.66 -16.26
N LYS A 55 16.02 -7.86 -15.76
CA LYS A 55 16.92 -8.69 -14.95
C LYS A 55 17.41 -8.00 -13.67
N ASN A 56 16.59 -7.16 -13.08
CA ASN A 56 16.87 -6.59 -11.78
C ASN A 56 16.72 -7.65 -10.68
N SER A 57 17.36 -7.41 -9.51
CA SER A 57 17.20 -8.32 -8.39
C SER A 57 15.75 -8.35 -7.93
N LYS A 58 15.28 -9.51 -7.45
CA LYS A 58 13.93 -9.66 -6.94
C LYS A 58 13.69 -8.75 -5.74
N GLU A 59 14.68 -8.61 -4.86
CA GLU A 59 14.61 -7.75 -3.68
C GLU A 59 14.37 -6.29 -4.06
N ASP A 60 15.13 -5.76 -5.01
CA ASP A 60 14.98 -4.37 -5.46
C ASP A 60 13.61 -4.16 -6.11
N SER A 61 13.16 -5.12 -6.92
CA SER A 61 11.87 -5.04 -7.59
C SER A 61 10.71 -5.09 -6.58
N ILE A 62 10.81 -5.93 -5.56
CA ILE A 62 9.80 -6.01 -4.50
C ILE A 62 9.74 -4.70 -3.72
N ASN A 63 10.87 -4.12 -3.35
CA ASN A 63 10.90 -2.85 -2.64
C ASN A 63 10.29 -1.73 -3.48
N GLY A 64 10.59 -1.70 -4.76
CA GLY A 64 9.96 -0.75 -5.69
C GLY A 64 8.46 -0.95 -5.79
N ALA A 65 8.01 -2.20 -5.89
CA ALA A 65 6.59 -2.53 -5.97
C ALA A 65 5.84 -2.11 -4.69
N LEU A 66 6.41 -2.40 -3.52
CA LEU A 66 5.86 -1.99 -2.24
C LEU A 66 5.78 -0.46 -2.13
N GLY A 67 6.84 0.23 -2.51
CA GLY A 67 6.90 1.68 -2.47
C GLY A 67 5.81 2.32 -3.34
N VAL A 68 5.66 1.83 -4.57
CA VAL A 68 4.65 2.33 -5.50
C VAL A 68 3.23 2.10 -4.96
N GLU A 69 2.95 0.92 -4.41
CA GLU A 69 1.62 0.63 -3.86
C GLU A 69 1.33 1.48 -2.63
N LEU A 70 2.29 1.65 -1.74
CA LEU A 70 2.10 2.48 -0.56
C LEU A 70 1.89 3.96 -0.91
N LEU A 71 2.61 4.47 -1.91
CA LEU A 71 2.38 5.83 -2.41
C LEU A 71 1.00 5.95 -3.04
N HIS A 72 0.57 4.95 -3.79
CA HIS A 72 -0.78 4.92 -4.34
C HIS A 72 -1.83 4.92 -3.21
N ASN A 73 -1.63 4.11 -2.18
CA ASN A 73 -2.53 4.08 -1.03
C ASN A 73 -2.57 5.43 -0.31
N PHE A 74 -1.43 6.12 -0.18
CA PHE A 74 -1.37 7.48 0.35
C PHE A 74 -2.31 8.41 -0.42
N THR A 75 -2.27 8.39 -1.75
CA THR A 75 -3.16 9.24 -2.56
C THR A 75 -4.63 8.87 -2.36
N LEU A 76 -4.94 7.59 -2.26
CA LEU A 76 -6.31 7.12 -2.07
C LEU A 76 -6.89 7.55 -0.73
N VAL A 77 -6.11 7.46 0.34
CA VAL A 77 -6.57 7.86 1.69
C VAL A 77 -6.89 9.36 1.71
N HIS A 78 -6.02 10.18 1.12
CA HIS A 78 -6.24 11.62 1.08
C HIS A 78 -7.38 12.00 0.12
N ASP A 79 -7.51 11.32 -1.02
CA ASP A 79 -8.62 11.53 -1.94
C ASP A 79 -9.97 11.23 -1.28
N ASP A 80 -10.05 10.17 -0.48
CA ASP A 80 -11.27 9.83 0.23
C ASP A 80 -11.70 10.94 1.19
N ILE A 81 -10.75 11.60 1.84
CA ILE A 81 -11.03 12.74 2.71
C ILE A 81 -11.56 13.93 1.88
N MET A 82 -10.85 14.26 0.80
CA MET A 82 -11.19 15.41 -0.04
C MET A 82 -12.53 15.23 -0.75
N ASP A 83 -12.84 14.01 -1.18
CA ASP A 83 -14.08 13.67 -1.86
C ASP A 83 -15.23 13.36 -0.89
N GLU A 84 -14.95 13.34 0.43
CA GLU A 84 -15.92 13.00 1.47
C GLU A 84 -16.56 11.62 1.25
N ASP A 85 -15.77 10.67 0.74
CA ASP A 85 -16.23 9.30 0.51
C ASP A 85 -16.40 8.54 1.82
N ASP A 86 -17.50 7.84 1.97
CA ASP A 86 -17.78 7.03 3.16
C ASP A 86 -17.23 5.60 3.01
N LEU A 87 -17.18 5.10 1.78
CA LEU A 87 -16.80 3.72 1.48
C LEU A 87 -15.76 3.67 0.36
N ARG A 88 -14.85 2.71 0.47
CA ARG A 88 -13.93 2.31 -0.57
C ARG A 88 -13.97 0.78 -0.67
N HIS A 89 -14.29 0.25 -1.88
CA HIS A 89 -14.49 -1.20 -2.09
C HIS A 89 -15.47 -1.80 -1.07
N ASN A 90 -16.56 -1.06 -0.77
CA ASN A 90 -17.60 -1.45 0.18
C ASN A 90 -17.12 -1.56 1.63
N VAL A 91 -15.98 -0.98 1.95
CA VAL A 91 -15.42 -0.95 3.31
C VAL A 91 -15.30 0.52 3.73
N ALA A 92 -15.58 0.81 5.00
CA ALA A 92 -15.52 2.17 5.51
C ALA A 92 -14.14 2.78 5.27
N THR A 93 -14.12 4.05 4.82
CA THR A 93 -12.89 4.81 4.69
C THR A 93 -12.28 5.10 6.06
N ILE A 94 -10.97 5.43 6.09
CA ILE A 94 -10.27 5.66 7.37
C ILE A 94 -10.93 6.80 8.14
N HIS A 95 -11.24 7.90 7.47
CA HIS A 95 -11.81 9.06 8.15
C HIS A 95 -13.22 8.80 8.69
N LYS A 96 -13.91 7.79 8.18
CA LYS A 96 -15.21 7.36 8.71
C LYS A 96 -15.06 6.39 9.88
N LYS A 97 -14.10 5.49 9.80
CA LYS A 97 -13.86 4.51 10.87
C LYS A 97 -13.19 5.15 12.09
N TRP A 98 -12.28 6.08 11.87
CA TRP A 98 -11.60 6.86 12.93
C TRP A 98 -12.08 8.30 12.87
N ASP A 99 -11.26 9.18 12.31
CA ASP A 99 -11.58 10.58 12.07
C ASP A 99 -10.62 11.16 11.01
N ASN A 100 -10.82 12.42 10.66
CA ASN A 100 -9.99 13.07 9.65
C ASN A 100 -8.53 13.18 10.09
N ALA A 101 -8.26 13.43 11.37
CA ALA A 101 -6.89 13.54 11.87
C ALA A 101 -6.14 12.22 11.72
N HIS A 102 -6.76 11.09 12.07
CA HIS A 102 -6.18 9.77 11.87
C HIS A 102 -5.93 9.51 10.38
N ALA A 103 -6.86 9.89 9.52
CA ALA A 103 -6.74 9.66 8.08
C ALA A 103 -5.59 10.47 7.48
N VAL A 104 -5.45 11.75 7.85
CA VAL A 104 -4.35 12.59 7.37
C VAL A 104 -3.01 12.01 7.81
N LEU A 105 -2.87 11.68 9.09
CA LEU A 105 -1.62 11.15 9.63
C LEU A 105 -1.27 9.78 9.03
N SER A 106 -2.25 8.87 8.91
CA SER A 106 -1.99 7.55 8.35
C SER A 106 -1.67 7.62 6.86
N GLY A 107 -2.32 8.53 6.12
CA GLY A 107 -1.98 8.78 4.72
C GLY A 107 -0.53 9.26 4.59
N ASP A 108 -0.14 10.24 5.40
CA ASP A 108 1.24 10.73 5.43
C ASP A 108 2.22 9.61 5.80
N GLY A 109 1.83 8.76 6.77
CA GLY A 109 2.63 7.60 7.16
C GLY A 109 2.82 6.61 6.03
N LEU A 110 1.77 6.34 5.25
CA LEU A 110 1.85 5.48 4.06
C LEU A 110 2.84 6.04 3.04
N GLY A 111 2.77 7.35 2.79
CA GLY A 111 3.70 8.02 1.89
C GLY A 111 5.14 7.94 2.38
N ALA A 112 5.38 8.22 3.65
CA ALA A 112 6.71 8.14 4.25
C ALA A 112 7.26 6.72 4.21
N LEU A 113 6.44 5.73 4.54
CA LEU A 113 6.84 4.32 4.49
C LEU A 113 7.18 3.91 3.06
N GLY A 114 6.37 4.32 2.08
CA GLY A 114 6.65 4.05 0.67
C GLY A 114 7.98 4.63 0.22
N LEU A 115 8.26 5.88 0.57
CA LEU A 115 9.53 6.52 0.22
C LEU A 115 10.72 5.82 0.89
N SER A 116 10.55 5.32 2.12
CA SER A 116 11.63 4.62 2.83
C SER A 116 12.05 3.33 2.13
N LEU A 117 11.11 2.68 1.43
CA LEU A 117 11.37 1.42 0.73
C LEU A 117 12.09 1.61 -0.59
N ILE A 118 11.95 2.78 -1.23
CA ILE A 118 12.62 3.09 -2.50
C ILE A 118 13.89 3.91 -2.31
N HIS A 119 14.20 4.27 -1.07
CA HIS A 119 15.43 5.01 -0.75
C HIS A 119 16.64 4.09 -0.88
N ILE A 120 17.66 4.59 -1.57
CA ILE A 120 18.93 3.87 -1.81
C ILE A 120 19.99 4.38 -0.84
#